data_5d293d50cce98ef119e912cf5ae7de09
#
_entry.id   5d293d50cce98ef119e912cf5ae7de09
#
_cell.length_a   1.000
_cell.length_b   1.000
_cell.length_c   1.000
_cell.angle_alpha   90.00
_cell.angle_beta   90.00
_cell.angle_gamma   90.00
#
_symmetry.space_group_name_H-M   'P 1'
#
loop_
_entity.id
_entity.type
_entity.pdbx_description
1 polymer ?
#
loop_
_entity_poly.entity_id
_entity_poly.type
_entity_poly.pdbx_seq_one_letter_code
_entity_poly.pdbx_strand_id
1 'polypeptide(L)'
;MPVRPEEKIRCSFCGKNQDQVRKMIAGTNGVYICDECIELCSEILEEELGNEEEERPDFSGINLLKPKEIKEFLDDYVIGQDEAKKVLSVAVYNHYKRITSKMESDVDLQKSNILMLGPTGSGKTYLAQTLAKLLGVPFAIADATTLTEAGYVGEDVENILLKLIQAADNDVSRAEYG
;
A
#
# COMPACT_ATOMS: atom_id res chain seq x y z
N MET A 1 7.37 66.55 6.33
CA MET A 1 7.80 65.26 5.89
C MET A 1 6.61 64.58 5.16
N PRO A 2 6.70 64.23 3.89
CA PRO A 2 5.58 63.61 3.19
C PRO A 2 5.37 62.18 3.72
N VAL A 3 4.15 61.91 4.16
CA VAL A 3 3.67 60.56 4.54
C VAL A 3 3.72 59.74 3.27
N ARG A 4 4.52 58.65 3.26
CA ARG A 4 4.51 57.68 2.19
C ARG A 4 3.10 57.07 2.15
N PRO A 5 2.46 56.93 0.98
CA PRO A 5 1.19 56.22 0.89
C PRO A 5 1.45 54.78 1.35
N GLU A 6 0.60 54.27 2.26
CA GLU A 6 0.59 52.91 2.68
C GLU A 6 0.42 52.04 1.43
N GLU A 7 1.47 51.34 1.02
CA GLU A 7 1.40 50.34 -0.04
C GLU A 7 0.44 49.24 0.44
N LYS A 8 -0.78 49.31 -0.07
CA LYS A 8 -1.79 48.28 0.23
C LYS A 8 -1.24 46.95 -0.22
N ILE A 9 -1.04 46.03 0.72
CA ILE A 9 -0.62 44.65 0.47
C ILE A 9 -1.63 44.02 -0.48
N ARG A 10 -1.14 43.48 -1.60
CA ARG A 10 -1.95 42.84 -2.64
C ARG A 10 -1.42 41.44 -2.93
N CYS A 11 -2.35 40.51 -3.21
CA CYS A 11 -1.98 39.19 -3.69
C CYS A 11 -1.23 39.30 -5.04
N SER A 12 -0.06 38.72 -5.13
CA SER A 12 0.77 38.72 -6.35
C SER A 12 0.22 37.87 -7.46
N PHE A 13 -0.74 36.99 -7.16
CA PHE A 13 -1.37 36.06 -8.11
C PHE A 13 -2.67 36.69 -8.69
N CYS A 14 -3.62 37.09 -7.85
CA CYS A 14 -4.92 37.59 -8.30
C CYS A 14 -5.12 39.10 -8.18
N GLY A 15 -4.19 39.80 -7.54
CA GLY A 15 -4.25 41.25 -7.37
C GLY A 15 -5.22 41.77 -6.29
N LYS A 16 -5.97 40.90 -5.60
CA LYS A 16 -6.90 41.28 -4.54
C LYS A 16 -6.14 41.91 -3.35
N ASN A 17 -6.77 42.92 -2.73
CA ASN A 17 -6.22 43.57 -1.54
C ASN A 17 -6.44 42.71 -0.29
N GLN A 18 -5.69 42.97 0.76
CA GLN A 18 -5.82 42.28 2.05
C GLN A 18 -7.25 42.37 2.64
N ASP A 19 -7.97 43.47 2.39
CA ASP A 19 -9.35 43.69 2.87
C ASP A 19 -10.39 42.83 2.13
N GLN A 20 -10.01 42.23 0.99
CA GLN A 20 -10.90 41.42 0.12
C GLN A 20 -10.74 39.92 0.30
N VAL A 21 -9.81 39.47 1.13
CA VAL A 21 -9.46 38.07 1.35
C VAL A 21 -9.44 37.75 2.84
N ARG A 22 -9.62 36.49 3.21
CA ARG A 22 -9.65 36.08 4.63
C ARG A 22 -8.25 36.14 5.24
N LYS A 23 -7.24 35.75 4.46
CA LYS A 23 -5.85 35.71 4.92
C LYS A 23 -4.88 35.99 3.78
N MET A 24 -3.80 36.71 4.10
CA MET A 24 -2.68 36.96 3.19
C MET A 24 -1.43 36.34 3.80
N ILE A 25 -0.68 35.58 3.03
CA ILE A 25 0.59 34.97 3.43
C ILE A 25 1.69 35.70 2.72
N ALA A 26 2.68 36.17 3.50
CA ALA A 26 3.85 36.84 2.98
C ALA A 26 4.93 35.84 2.60
N GLY A 27 5.44 35.93 1.40
CA GLY A 27 6.62 35.23 0.94
C GLY A 27 7.89 36.09 1.08
N THR A 28 9.00 35.60 0.56
CA THR A 28 10.25 36.33 0.46
C THR A 28 10.13 37.41 -0.61
N ASN A 29 10.94 38.51 -0.47
CA ASN A 29 11.03 39.60 -1.46
C ASN A 29 9.72 40.39 -1.71
N GLY A 30 8.81 40.47 -0.72
CA GLY A 30 7.59 41.27 -0.84
C GLY A 30 6.49 40.64 -1.71
N VAL A 31 6.54 39.36 -1.93
CA VAL A 31 5.49 38.56 -2.60
C VAL A 31 4.43 38.16 -1.59
N TYR A 32 3.15 38.25 -1.98
CA TYR A 32 2.02 37.85 -1.15
C TYR A 32 1.09 36.94 -1.90
N ILE A 33 0.52 35.93 -1.23
CA ILE A 33 -0.51 35.05 -1.78
C ILE A 33 -1.72 35.02 -0.84
N CYS A 34 -2.94 35.03 -1.40
CA CYS A 34 -4.16 34.92 -0.60
C CYS A 34 -4.62 33.49 -0.47
N ASP A 35 -5.49 33.23 0.50
CA ASP A 35 -6.11 31.95 0.78
C ASP A 35 -6.82 31.37 -0.45
N GLU A 36 -7.61 32.17 -1.19
CA GLU A 36 -8.28 31.70 -2.40
C GLU A 36 -7.30 31.21 -3.50
N CYS A 37 -6.16 31.90 -3.66
CA CYS A 37 -5.14 31.45 -4.62
C CYS A 37 -4.41 30.20 -4.16
N ILE A 38 -4.27 29.99 -2.85
CA ILE A 38 -3.70 28.74 -2.31
C ILE A 38 -4.65 27.58 -2.58
N GLU A 39 -5.96 27.75 -2.32
CA GLU A 39 -6.96 26.73 -2.61
C GLU A 39 -6.94 26.35 -4.10
N LEU A 40 -6.98 27.34 -5.00
CA LEU A 40 -6.90 27.10 -6.44
C LEU A 40 -5.59 26.42 -6.88
N CYS A 41 -4.46 26.82 -6.32
CA CYS A 41 -3.17 26.16 -6.62
C CYS A 41 -3.13 24.73 -6.09
N SER A 42 -3.76 24.45 -4.93
CA SER A 42 -3.87 23.10 -4.39
C SER A 42 -4.71 22.20 -5.28
N GLU A 43 -5.87 22.69 -5.75
CA GLU A 43 -6.73 21.97 -6.69
C GLU A 43 -6.01 21.64 -8.01
N ILE A 44 -5.29 22.61 -8.59
CA ILE A 44 -4.51 22.38 -9.82
C ILE A 44 -3.38 21.37 -9.59
N LEU A 45 -2.69 21.48 -8.44
CA LEU A 45 -1.63 20.51 -8.10
C LEU A 45 -2.19 19.12 -7.86
N GLU A 46 -3.36 19.00 -7.25
CA GLU A 46 -4.06 17.71 -7.09
C GLU A 46 -4.50 17.13 -8.44
N GLU A 47 -4.96 17.96 -9.38
CA GLU A 47 -5.30 17.50 -10.73
C GLU A 47 -4.08 17.12 -11.58
N GLU A 48 -2.98 17.89 -11.50
CA GLU A 48 -1.80 17.67 -12.33
C GLU A 48 -0.79 16.68 -11.73
N LEU A 49 -0.61 16.69 -10.40
CA LEU A 49 0.32 15.80 -9.69
C LEU A 49 -0.39 14.58 -9.08
N GLY A 50 -1.70 14.64 -8.86
CA GLY A 50 -2.50 13.51 -8.37
C GLY A 50 -2.54 12.33 -9.36
N ASN A 51 -2.16 12.55 -10.62
CA ASN A 51 -1.95 11.48 -11.59
C ASN A 51 -0.56 10.81 -11.50
N GLU A 52 0.35 11.35 -10.67
CA GLU A 52 1.66 10.75 -10.38
C GLU A 52 1.77 10.21 -8.94
N GLU A 53 0.76 10.39 -8.08
CA GLU A 53 0.60 9.43 -6.99
C GLU A 53 0.25 8.12 -7.67
N GLU A 54 1.25 7.25 -7.87
CA GLU A 54 1.05 5.81 -8.01
C GLU A 54 -0.14 5.49 -7.14
N GLU A 55 -1.23 4.95 -7.71
CA GLU A 55 -2.38 4.43 -6.96
C GLU A 55 -1.81 3.50 -5.90
N ARG A 56 -1.46 4.06 -4.75
CA ARG A 56 -0.94 3.27 -3.64
C ARG A 56 -2.08 2.39 -3.23
N PRO A 57 -1.88 1.10 -3.31
CA PRO A 57 -2.92 0.13 -3.07
C PRO A 57 -3.66 0.49 -1.78
N ASP A 58 -4.98 0.50 -1.84
CA ASP A 58 -5.83 0.76 -0.69
C ASP A 58 -5.79 -0.45 0.27
N PHE A 59 -4.94 -0.37 1.29
CA PHE A 59 -4.80 -1.40 2.32
C PHE A 59 -5.94 -1.42 3.35
N SER A 60 -6.99 -0.62 3.17
CA SER A 60 -8.12 -0.56 4.11
C SER A 60 -8.87 -1.89 4.25
N GLY A 61 -8.73 -2.79 3.27
CA GLY A 61 -9.32 -4.12 3.26
C GLY A 61 -8.51 -5.20 3.99
N ILE A 62 -7.25 -4.96 4.36
CA ILE A 62 -6.41 -5.98 5.02
C ILE A 62 -6.66 -5.97 6.53
N ASN A 63 -7.20 -7.08 7.04
CA ASN A 63 -7.41 -7.28 8.47
C ASN A 63 -6.11 -7.76 9.15
N LEU A 64 -5.19 -6.82 9.42
CA LEU A 64 -3.92 -7.16 10.04
C LEU A 64 -4.06 -7.35 11.55
N LEU A 65 -4.35 -8.58 11.96
CA LEU A 65 -4.38 -9.01 13.36
C LEU A 65 -2.96 -9.16 13.93
N LYS A 66 -2.84 -9.10 15.25
CA LYS A 66 -1.56 -9.37 15.94
C LYS A 66 -1.16 -10.84 15.81
N PRO A 67 0.15 -11.19 15.85
CA PRO A 67 0.61 -12.57 15.69
C PRO A 67 -0.07 -13.58 16.63
N LYS A 68 -0.43 -13.17 17.84
CA LYS A 68 -1.14 -14.01 18.80
C LYS A 68 -2.55 -14.34 18.31
N GLU A 69 -3.27 -13.36 17.82
CA GLU A 69 -4.64 -13.51 17.29
C GLU A 69 -4.64 -14.34 15.99
N ILE A 70 -3.62 -14.14 15.12
CA ILE A 70 -3.42 -14.98 13.93
C ILE A 70 -3.22 -16.44 14.33
N LYS A 71 -2.38 -16.70 15.36
CA LYS A 71 -2.15 -18.05 15.86
C LYS A 71 -3.42 -18.67 16.44
N GLU A 72 -4.16 -17.94 17.27
CA GLU A 72 -5.42 -18.39 17.84
C GLU A 72 -6.42 -18.78 16.75
N PHE A 73 -6.55 -17.96 15.71
CA PHE A 73 -7.37 -18.31 14.54
C PHE A 73 -6.89 -19.59 13.84
N LEU A 74 -5.58 -19.75 13.66
CA LEU A 74 -5.04 -20.98 13.07
C LEU A 74 -5.29 -22.22 13.96
N ASP A 75 -5.35 -22.06 15.28
CA ASP A 75 -5.65 -23.16 16.21
C ASP A 75 -7.06 -23.70 16.04
N ASP A 76 -8.03 -22.86 15.64
CA ASP A 76 -9.39 -23.26 15.36
C ASP A 76 -9.52 -24.14 14.10
N TYR A 77 -8.62 -24.00 13.12
CA TYR A 77 -8.69 -24.69 11.83
C TYR A 77 -7.68 -25.83 11.69
N VAL A 78 -6.54 -25.75 12.35
CA VAL A 78 -5.43 -26.69 12.19
C VAL A 78 -5.05 -27.28 13.53
N ILE A 79 -5.15 -28.58 13.66
CA ILE A 79 -4.76 -29.29 14.88
C ILE A 79 -3.23 -29.53 14.88
N GLY A 80 -2.58 -29.20 16.00
CA GLY A 80 -1.13 -29.34 16.14
C GLY A 80 -0.34 -28.29 15.35
N GLN A 81 0.92 -28.58 15.02
CA GLN A 81 1.81 -27.69 14.27
C GLN A 81 2.10 -26.35 14.98
N ASP A 82 2.15 -26.30 16.31
CA ASP A 82 2.22 -25.08 17.10
C ASP A 82 3.43 -24.20 16.75
N GLU A 83 4.60 -24.79 16.52
CA GLU A 83 5.81 -24.03 16.15
C GLU A 83 5.68 -23.42 14.75
N ALA A 84 5.16 -24.18 13.78
CA ALA A 84 4.92 -23.66 12.43
C ALA A 84 3.91 -22.52 12.44
N LYS A 85 2.82 -22.63 13.19
CA LYS A 85 1.81 -21.58 13.36
C LYS A 85 2.40 -20.31 13.95
N LYS A 86 3.24 -20.40 15.00
CA LYS A 86 3.91 -19.23 15.60
C LYS A 86 4.79 -18.51 14.59
N VAL A 87 5.66 -19.26 13.89
CA VAL A 87 6.58 -18.71 12.90
C VAL A 87 5.80 -18.04 11.75
N LEU A 88 4.79 -18.71 11.20
CA LEU A 88 3.95 -18.17 10.14
C LEU A 88 3.20 -16.91 10.58
N SER A 89 2.61 -16.90 11.79
CA SER A 89 1.89 -15.75 12.31
C SER A 89 2.77 -14.51 12.42
N VAL A 90 4.01 -14.67 12.88
CA VAL A 90 4.97 -13.56 12.98
C VAL A 90 5.45 -13.12 11.60
N ALA A 91 5.78 -14.06 10.72
CA ALA A 91 6.29 -13.76 9.38
C ALA A 91 5.25 -13.02 8.53
N VAL A 92 4.01 -13.49 8.55
CA VAL A 92 2.89 -12.86 7.83
C VAL A 92 2.58 -11.48 8.40
N TYR A 93 2.52 -11.33 9.73
CA TYR A 93 2.35 -10.02 10.35
C TYR A 93 3.43 -9.02 9.93
N ASN A 94 4.70 -9.42 9.97
CA ASN A 94 5.81 -8.57 9.57
C ASN A 94 5.74 -8.20 8.09
N HIS A 95 5.32 -9.13 7.23
CA HIS A 95 5.16 -8.89 5.81
C HIS A 95 4.11 -7.80 5.55
N TYR A 96 2.90 -7.97 6.06
CA TYR A 96 1.82 -7.00 5.83
C TYR A 96 2.04 -5.69 6.57
N LYS A 97 2.59 -5.72 7.79
CA LYS A 97 2.96 -4.49 8.49
C LYS A 97 3.96 -3.64 7.70
N ARG A 98 4.91 -4.27 7.01
CA ARG A 98 5.86 -3.57 6.15
C ARG A 98 5.16 -2.94 4.94
N ILE A 99 4.27 -3.67 4.27
CA ILE A 99 3.53 -3.18 3.09
C ILE A 99 2.61 -2.02 3.49
N THR A 100 1.92 -2.14 4.63
CA THR A 100 0.98 -1.11 5.11
C THR A 100 1.66 0.05 5.83
N SER A 101 2.96 -0.06 6.17
CA SER A 101 3.69 1.01 6.85
C SER A 101 4.00 2.13 5.87
N LYS A 102 3.47 3.32 6.16
CA LYS A 102 3.75 4.56 5.40
C LYS A 102 5.08 5.23 5.80
N MET A 103 5.85 4.63 6.70
CA MET A 103 7.10 5.23 7.17
C MET A 103 8.21 5.01 6.13
N GLU A 104 8.70 6.10 5.57
CA GLU A 104 10.02 6.12 4.94
C GLU A 104 11.05 5.81 6.04
N SER A 105 11.58 4.60 6.04
CA SER A 105 12.67 4.23 6.94
C SER A 105 13.96 4.26 6.14
N ASP A 106 15.04 4.80 6.76
CA ASP A 106 16.39 4.76 6.20
C ASP A 106 16.92 3.31 6.04
N VAL A 107 16.14 2.31 6.46
CA VAL A 107 16.49 0.90 6.41
C VAL A 107 15.62 0.19 5.37
N ASP A 108 16.27 -0.37 4.36
CA ASP A 108 15.60 -1.21 3.37
C ASP A 108 15.27 -2.59 3.97
N LEU A 109 14.00 -2.80 4.26
CA LEU A 109 13.47 -4.05 4.78
C LEU A 109 13.19 -5.01 3.62
N GLN A 110 14.10 -5.94 3.37
CA GLN A 110 13.95 -6.94 2.31
C GLN A 110 12.72 -7.84 2.52
N LYS A 111 12.10 -8.26 1.39
CA LYS A 111 11.05 -9.29 1.41
C LYS A 111 11.66 -10.62 1.85
N SER A 112 10.97 -11.32 2.75
CA SER A 112 11.35 -12.68 3.14
C SER A 112 10.37 -13.68 2.56
N ASN A 113 10.89 -14.72 1.92
CA ASN A 113 10.11 -15.87 1.48
C ASN A 113 10.07 -16.93 2.58
N ILE A 114 8.94 -17.66 2.67
CA ILE A 114 8.77 -18.71 3.67
C ILE A 114 8.88 -20.06 2.97
N LEU A 115 9.83 -20.90 3.41
CA LEU A 115 9.96 -22.28 2.94
C LEU A 115 9.31 -23.23 3.95
N MET A 116 8.30 -23.98 3.50
CA MET A 116 7.60 -24.97 4.30
C MET A 116 7.98 -26.38 3.85
N LEU A 117 8.65 -27.15 4.71
CA LEU A 117 9.07 -28.51 4.47
C LEU A 117 8.25 -29.50 5.32
N GLY A 118 7.94 -30.66 4.74
CA GLY A 118 7.22 -31.70 5.45
C GLY A 118 6.57 -32.68 4.47
N PRO A 119 6.10 -33.85 4.97
CA PRO A 119 5.47 -34.89 4.15
C PRO A 119 4.17 -34.38 3.52
N THR A 120 3.72 -35.08 2.48
CA THR A 120 2.41 -34.85 1.87
C THR A 120 1.31 -35.09 2.92
N GLY A 121 0.31 -34.21 2.94
CA GLY A 121 -0.79 -34.31 3.91
C GLY A 121 -0.49 -33.65 5.28
N SER A 122 0.68 -33.06 5.50
CA SER A 122 1.01 -32.36 6.76
C SER A 122 0.32 -30.99 6.95
N GLY A 123 -0.52 -30.56 6.00
CA GLY A 123 -1.30 -29.33 6.11
C GLY A 123 -0.60 -28.07 5.63
N LYS A 124 0.56 -28.14 4.94
CA LYS A 124 1.31 -26.96 4.46
C LYS A 124 0.45 -25.98 3.66
N THR A 125 -0.18 -26.46 2.60
CA THR A 125 -1.05 -25.66 1.72
C THR A 125 -2.27 -25.15 2.48
N TYR A 126 -2.84 -25.98 3.36
CA TYR A 126 -4.00 -25.60 4.15
C TYR A 126 -3.70 -24.46 5.14
N LEU A 127 -2.53 -24.47 5.76
CA LEU A 127 -2.05 -23.35 6.60
C LEU A 127 -1.97 -22.06 5.81
N ALA A 128 -1.37 -22.09 4.61
CA ALA A 128 -1.25 -20.91 3.75
C ALA A 128 -2.63 -20.39 3.29
N GLN A 129 -3.51 -21.26 2.86
CA GLN A 129 -4.90 -20.91 2.47
C GLN A 129 -5.68 -20.29 3.63
N THR A 130 -5.54 -20.84 4.84
CA THR A 130 -6.22 -20.34 6.02
C THR A 130 -5.72 -18.95 6.42
N LEU A 131 -4.43 -18.69 6.28
CA LEU A 131 -3.85 -17.36 6.49
C LEU A 131 -4.36 -16.35 5.47
N ALA A 132 -4.35 -16.67 4.18
CA ALA A 132 -4.87 -15.80 3.14
C ALA A 132 -6.35 -15.45 3.36
N LYS A 133 -7.16 -16.46 3.78
CA LYS A 133 -8.57 -16.26 4.12
C LYS A 133 -8.76 -15.33 5.33
N LEU A 134 -7.92 -15.47 6.37
CA LEU A 134 -7.95 -14.61 7.55
C LEU A 134 -7.66 -13.14 7.20
N LEU A 135 -6.68 -12.92 6.34
CA LEU A 135 -6.25 -11.58 5.92
C LEU A 135 -7.17 -10.96 4.86
N GLY A 136 -8.01 -11.76 4.22
CA GLY A 136 -8.88 -11.31 3.14
C GLY A 136 -8.13 -11.02 1.83
N VAL A 137 -6.95 -11.63 1.64
CA VAL A 137 -6.10 -11.42 0.45
C VAL A 137 -6.29 -12.52 -0.59
N PRO A 138 -6.10 -12.22 -1.89
CA PRO A 138 -6.10 -13.23 -2.94
C PRO A 138 -5.04 -14.31 -2.69
N PHE A 139 -5.36 -15.56 -3.07
CA PHE A 139 -4.46 -16.68 -2.89
C PHE A 139 -4.41 -17.53 -4.15
N ALA A 140 -3.22 -17.72 -4.70
CA ALA A 140 -2.99 -18.56 -5.85
C ALA A 140 -2.01 -19.70 -5.53
N ILE A 141 -2.20 -20.86 -6.16
CA ILE A 141 -1.32 -22.01 -6.06
C ILE A 141 -0.77 -22.30 -7.45
N ALA A 142 0.55 -22.40 -7.56
CA ALA A 142 1.24 -22.82 -8.76
C ALA A 142 2.11 -24.03 -8.47
N ASP A 143 2.17 -24.97 -9.43
CA ASP A 143 3.07 -26.12 -9.37
C ASP A 143 4.35 -25.77 -10.13
N ALA A 144 5.48 -25.65 -9.41
CA ALA A 144 6.76 -25.34 -10.01
C ALA A 144 7.30 -26.45 -10.92
N THR A 145 6.79 -27.68 -10.82
CA THR A 145 7.25 -28.80 -11.66
C THR A 145 6.72 -28.72 -13.11
N THR A 146 5.65 -27.96 -13.32
CA THR A 146 5.04 -27.76 -14.66
C THR A 146 5.52 -26.48 -15.34
N LEU A 147 6.22 -25.61 -14.61
CA LEU A 147 6.70 -24.33 -15.10
C LEU A 147 7.92 -24.50 -16.02
N THR A 148 7.88 -23.85 -17.15
CA THR A 148 9.00 -23.81 -18.12
C THR A 148 9.27 -22.37 -18.56
N GLU A 149 10.44 -22.16 -19.17
CA GLU A 149 10.72 -20.88 -19.81
C GLU A 149 9.81 -20.69 -21.04
N ALA A 150 9.48 -19.45 -21.33
CA ALA A 150 8.64 -19.09 -22.47
C ALA A 150 9.12 -19.73 -23.78
N GLY A 151 8.21 -20.45 -24.45
CA GLY A 151 8.50 -21.14 -25.71
C GLY A 151 8.86 -22.63 -25.58
N TYR A 152 8.92 -23.19 -24.38
CA TYR A 152 9.03 -24.64 -24.17
C TYR A 152 7.66 -25.26 -23.84
N VAL A 153 7.60 -26.60 -23.92
CA VAL A 153 6.36 -27.33 -23.60
C VAL A 153 6.17 -27.34 -22.07
N GLY A 154 5.17 -26.60 -21.61
CA GLY A 154 4.82 -26.47 -20.20
C GLY A 154 3.98 -25.20 -19.93
N GLU A 155 3.74 -24.88 -18.68
CA GLU A 155 3.11 -23.60 -18.29
C GLU A 155 4.19 -22.50 -18.21
N ASP A 156 3.93 -21.35 -18.79
CA ASP A 156 4.82 -20.19 -18.69
C ASP A 156 4.80 -19.63 -17.26
N VAL A 157 5.95 -19.10 -16.82
CA VAL A 157 6.10 -18.51 -15.46
C VAL A 157 5.10 -17.38 -15.23
N GLU A 158 4.75 -16.63 -16.28
CA GLU A 158 3.76 -15.55 -16.27
C GLU A 158 2.36 -16.03 -15.87
N ASN A 159 2.04 -17.31 -16.07
CA ASN A 159 0.78 -17.89 -15.64
C ASN A 159 0.58 -17.88 -14.12
N ILE A 160 1.64 -17.76 -13.32
CA ILE A 160 1.54 -17.60 -11.86
C ILE A 160 0.82 -16.27 -11.55
N LEU A 161 1.23 -15.18 -12.20
CA LEU A 161 0.61 -13.87 -12.03
C LEU A 161 -0.84 -13.89 -12.53
N LEU A 162 -1.09 -14.55 -13.66
CA LEU A 162 -2.45 -14.70 -14.18
C LEU A 162 -3.37 -15.44 -13.18
N LYS A 163 -2.90 -16.50 -12.56
CA LYS A 163 -3.64 -17.25 -11.53
C LYS A 163 -3.94 -16.35 -10.31
N LEU A 164 -3.00 -15.49 -9.92
CA LEU A 164 -3.20 -14.54 -8.82
C LEU A 164 -4.24 -13.46 -9.18
N ILE A 165 -4.15 -12.88 -10.38
CA ILE A 165 -5.13 -11.91 -10.88
C ILE A 165 -6.54 -12.52 -10.95
N GLN A 166 -6.65 -13.76 -11.43
CA GLN A 166 -7.93 -14.49 -11.44
C GLN A 166 -8.48 -14.73 -10.02
N ALA A 167 -7.60 -15.06 -9.06
CA ALA A 167 -7.99 -15.21 -7.65
C ALA A 167 -8.43 -13.90 -7.00
N ALA A 168 -8.02 -12.76 -7.58
CA ALA A 168 -8.43 -11.41 -7.18
C ALA A 168 -9.67 -10.89 -7.94
N ASP A 169 -10.42 -11.75 -8.65
CA ASP A 169 -11.57 -11.38 -9.48
C ASP A 169 -11.21 -10.43 -10.65
N ASN A 170 -9.99 -10.52 -11.17
CA ASN A 170 -9.39 -9.64 -12.19
C ASN A 170 -9.16 -8.20 -11.72
N ASP A 171 -9.13 -7.96 -10.44
CA ASP A 171 -8.76 -6.70 -9.84
C ASP A 171 -7.25 -6.69 -9.56
N VAL A 172 -6.51 -5.89 -10.34
CA VAL A 172 -5.04 -5.82 -10.27
C VAL A 172 -4.62 -5.22 -8.93
N SER A 173 -5.32 -4.19 -8.45
CA SER A 173 -5.03 -3.54 -7.19
C SER A 173 -5.17 -4.50 -6.00
N ARG A 174 -6.15 -5.40 -6.04
CA ARG A 174 -6.29 -6.47 -5.04
C ARG A 174 -5.23 -7.57 -5.22
N ALA A 175 -4.82 -7.87 -6.45
CA ALA A 175 -3.82 -8.91 -6.72
C ALA A 175 -2.43 -8.52 -6.17
N GLU A 176 -2.11 -7.25 -6.01
CA GLU A 176 -0.83 -6.78 -5.50
C GLU A 176 -0.54 -7.20 -4.05
N TYR A 177 -1.58 -7.56 -3.29
CA TYR A 177 -1.41 -8.03 -1.89
C TYR A 177 -1.51 -9.55 -1.73
N GLY A 178 -1.77 -10.27 -2.82
CA GLY A 178 -1.95 -11.71 -2.82
C GLY A 178 -0.66 -12.51 -2.60
#